data_f51138819304961dedd992b026a322f4
#
_entry.id   f51138819304961dedd992b026a322f4
#
_cell.length_a   1.000
_cell.length_b   1.000
_cell.length_c   1.000
_cell.angle_alpha   90.00
_cell.angle_beta   90.00
_cell.angle_gamma   90.00
#
_symmetry.space_group_name_H-M   'P 1'
#
loop_
_entity.id
_entity.type
_entity.pdbx_description
1 polymer ?
#
loop_
_entity_poly.entity_id
_entity_poly.type
_entity_poly.pdbx_seq_one_letter_code
_entity_poly.pdbx_strand_id
1 'polypeptide(L)'
;MSIDTGSTAGPDVDTAVDPRPPRPLHQRVARPALALGAGALTALSLPPWGFWPLAIIGVMLFEVCLRTAQTRWERVRIGALFGAGWMYLGMGWMVQLTPPGYVTAGLIFSSYHAVAAGVAPAGRWGVIGRPAAHTLVEAIRLSLPFGGVPLATMGVSQVGGPLAPLASVGGVILLTWVVFQIGFVLADAQPGVWAAIRQLRDSDRTVLPNFIGRIAVALVILLSFVAPSGAATGGTLSVAVVQGGGKQGTSAL
;
A
#
# COMPACT_ATOMS: atom_id res chain seq x y z
N MET A 1 -23.08 -61.63 36.61
CA MET A 1 -23.52 -60.57 35.69
C MET A 1 -22.66 -59.34 35.96
N SER A 2 -21.55 -59.26 35.25
CA SER A 2 -20.51 -58.25 35.47
C SER A 2 -20.70 -57.20 34.40
N ILE A 3 -20.93 -55.94 34.78
CA ILE A 3 -21.09 -54.83 33.89
C ILE A 3 -19.74 -54.19 33.69
N ASP A 4 -19.24 -54.36 32.48
CA ASP A 4 -17.96 -53.76 32.02
C ASP A 4 -18.22 -52.29 31.60
N THR A 5 -17.76 -51.34 32.40
CA THR A 5 -17.86 -49.91 32.07
C THR A 5 -16.65 -49.53 31.21
N GLY A 6 -16.83 -49.67 29.91
CA GLY A 6 -15.87 -49.22 28.92
C GLY A 6 -15.63 -47.68 29.02
N SER A 7 -14.41 -47.34 29.45
CA SER A 7 -13.89 -45.99 29.42
C SER A 7 -13.75 -45.49 27.97
N THR A 8 -14.64 -44.61 27.54
CA THR A 8 -14.48 -43.85 26.30
C THR A 8 -13.46 -42.72 26.53
N ALA A 9 -12.17 -43.00 26.31
CA ALA A 9 -11.19 -41.95 26.12
C ALA A 9 -11.57 -41.21 24.82
N GLY A 10 -12.03 -39.96 24.98
CA GLY A 10 -12.20 -39.06 23.86
C GLY A 10 -10.86 -38.78 23.17
N PRO A 11 -10.86 -38.43 21.87
CA PRO A 11 -9.62 -38.15 21.19
C PRO A 11 -8.94 -36.92 21.84
N ASP A 12 -7.74 -37.15 22.40
CA ASP A 12 -6.85 -36.08 22.76
C ASP A 12 -6.65 -35.18 21.54
N VAL A 13 -7.28 -34.00 21.56
CA VAL A 13 -6.96 -32.92 20.65
C VAL A 13 -5.59 -32.40 21.08
N ASP A 14 -4.57 -33.13 20.61
CA ASP A 14 -3.19 -32.70 20.69
C ASP A 14 -3.08 -31.44 19.87
N THR A 15 -3.21 -30.28 20.52
CA THR A 15 -2.88 -28.97 19.95
C THR A 15 -1.36 -28.92 19.83
N ALA A 16 -0.85 -29.66 18.87
CA ALA A 16 0.54 -29.57 18.44
C ALA A 16 0.77 -28.15 17.88
N VAL A 17 1.04 -27.23 18.78
CA VAL A 17 1.65 -25.95 18.46
C VAL A 17 3.03 -26.30 17.90
N ASP A 18 3.12 -26.33 16.55
CA ASP A 18 4.39 -26.48 15.83
C ASP A 18 5.35 -25.38 16.35
N PRO A 19 6.37 -25.71 17.15
CA PRO A 19 7.25 -24.73 17.75
C PRO A 19 8.26 -24.25 16.70
N ARG A 20 7.79 -23.39 15.79
CA ARG A 20 8.68 -22.71 14.86
C ARG A 20 9.72 -21.94 15.68
N PRO A 21 11.01 -22.07 15.38
CA PRO A 21 12.04 -21.41 16.15
C PRO A 21 11.78 -19.90 16.20
N PRO A 22 11.95 -19.27 17.37
CA PRO A 22 11.75 -17.85 17.51
C PRO A 22 12.69 -17.10 16.59
N ARG A 23 12.13 -16.17 15.79
CA ARG A 23 12.92 -15.35 14.86
C ARG A 23 14.03 -14.62 15.61
N PRO A 24 15.24 -14.53 15.04
CA PRO A 24 16.33 -13.80 15.65
C PRO A 24 15.97 -12.33 15.86
N LEU A 25 16.49 -11.70 16.92
CA LEU A 25 16.14 -10.33 17.34
C LEU A 25 16.29 -9.29 16.23
N HIS A 26 17.34 -9.40 15.39
CA HIS A 26 17.56 -8.48 14.27
C HIS A 26 16.39 -8.51 13.27
N GLN A 27 15.77 -9.65 13.01
CA GLN A 27 14.60 -9.74 12.12
C GLN A 27 13.32 -9.21 12.77
N ARG A 28 13.22 -9.25 14.11
CA ARG A 28 12.07 -8.71 14.85
C ARG A 28 12.02 -7.18 14.80
N VAL A 29 13.17 -6.50 14.73
CA VAL A 29 13.29 -5.05 14.68
C VAL A 29 13.37 -4.53 13.25
N ALA A 30 14.12 -5.20 12.38
CA ALA A 30 14.35 -4.74 11.00
C ALA A 30 13.06 -4.67 10.17
N ARG A 31 12.14 -5.60 10.33
CA ARG A 31 10.89 -5.60 9.55
C ARG A 31 9.93 -4.45 9.89
N PRO A 32 9.64 -4.17 11.18
CA PRO A 32 8.87 -2.98 11.54
C PRO A 32 9.52 -1.69 11.05
N ALA A 33 10.83 -1.55 11.21
CA ALA A 33 11.56 -0.39 10.72
C ALA A 33 11.49 -0.26 9.19
N LEU A 34 11.62 -1.38 8.46
CA LEU A 34 11.48 -1.39 7.00
C LEU A 34 10.07 -1.01 6.56
N ALA A 35 9.02 -1.49 7.24
CA ALA A 35 7.65 -1.13 6.92
C ALA A 35 7.38 0.37 7.15
N LEU A 36 7.86 0.93 8.25
CA LEU A 36 7.78 2.36 8.53
C LEU A 36 8.56 3.18 7.50
N GLY A 37 9.79 2.76 7.17
CA GLY A 37 10.63 3.38 6.17
C GLY A 37 10.02 3.31 4.76
N ALA A 38 9.38 2.21 4.40
CA ALA A 38 8.63 2.06 3.16
C ALA A 38 7.50 3.10 3.03
N GLY A 39 6.76 3.33 4.13
CA GLY A 39 5.77 4.40 4.20
C GLY A 39 6.40 5.79 4.08
N ALA A 40 7.53 6.03 4.74
CA ALA A 40 8.26 7.30 4.63
C ALA A 40 8.76 7.57 3.21
N LEU A 41 9.27 6.56 2.50
CA LEU A 41 9.64 6.68 1.08
C LEU A 41 8.42 7.04 0.23
N THR A 42 7.26 6.41 0.50
CA THR A 42 6.01 6.75 -0.16
C THR A 42 5.64 8.22 0.08
N ALA A 43 5.81 8.74 1.30
CA ALA A 43 5.56 10.14 1.61
C ALA A 43 6.49 11.10 0.85
N LEU A 44 7.76 10.75 0.65
CA LEU A 44 8.73 11.56 -0.10
C LEU A 44 8.40 11.67 -1.60
N SER A 45 7.48 10.86 -2.10
CA SER A 45 6.95 11.01 -3.46
C SER A 45 5.88 12.10 -3.58
N LEU A 46 5.39 12.61 -2.46
CA LEU A 46 4.39 13.68 -2.41
C LEU A 46 5.06 15.06 -2.44
N PRO A 47 4.34 16.13 -2.85
CA PRO A 47 4.81 17.48 -2.63
C PRO A 47 5.11 17.77 -1.13
N PRO A 48 6.12 18.57 -0.83
CA PRO A 48 6.94 19.36 -1.75
C PRO A 48 8.11 18.60 -2.41
N TRP A 49 8.42 17.37 -1.99
CA TRP A 49 9.57 16.61 -2.52
C TRP A 49 9.34 16.10 -3.95
N GLY A 50 8.21 15.46 -4.22
CA GLY A 50 7.78 15.08 -5.56
C GLY A 50 8.61 13.97 -6.25
N PHE A 51 9.35 13.16 -5.49
CA PHE A 51 10.17 12.07 -6.05
C PHE A 51 9.30 10.86 -6.39
N TRP A 52 8.51 10.95 -7.47
CA TRP A 52 7.49 9.97 -7.86
C TRP A 52 7.94 8.48 -7.83
N PRO A 53 9.20 8.10 -8.18
CA PRO A 53 9.60 6.69 -8.12
C PRO A 53 9.59 6.12 -6.72
N LEU A 54 9.75 6.97 -5.68
CA LEU A 54 9.79 6.53 -4.29
C LEU A 54 8.45 5.96 -3.82
N ALA A 55 7.33 6.35 -4.44
CA ALA A 55 6.05 5.70 -4.18
C ALA A 55 6.08 4.21 -4.56
N ILE A 56 6.58 3.91 -5.75
CA ILE A 56 6.68 2.53 -6.26
C ILE A 56 7.67 1.71 -5.42
N ILE A 57 8.84 2.31 -5.10
CA ILE A 57 9.87 1.65 -4.27
C ILE A 57 9.33 1.41 -2.85
N GLY A 58 8.66 2.38 -2.25
CA GLY A 58 8.05 2.24 -0.93
C GLY A 58 7.02 1.12 -0.90
N VAL A 59 6.12 1.08 -1.88
CA VAL A 59 5.11 0.01 -2.00
C VAL A 59 5.76 -1.36 -2.26
N MET A 60 6.82 -1.43 -3.06
CA MET A 60 7.59 -2.66 -3.29
C MET A 60 8.18 -3.20 -1.96
N LEU A 61 8.84 -2.35 -1.18
CA LEU A 61 9.40 -2.74 0.12
C LEU A 61 8.32 -3.14 1.12
N PHE A 62 7.18 -2.45 1.10
CA PHE A 62 6.01 -2.82 1.90
C PHE A 62 5.52 -4.23 1.57
N GLU A 63 5.41 -4.59 0.29
CA GLU A 63 5.03 -5.94 -0.13
C GLU A 63 6.05 -6.99 0.32
N VAL A 64 7.34 -6.70 0.24
CA VAL A 64 8.39 -7.59 0.78
C VAL A 64 8.15 -7.87 2.28
N CYS A 65 7.76 -6.84 3.06
CA CYS A 65 7.40 -7.03 4.46
C CYS A 65 6.15 -7.90 4.62
N LEU A 66 5.10 -7.66 3.83
CA LEU A 66 3.83 -8.41 3.90
C LEU A 66 4.00 -9.90 3.57
N ARG A 67 4.80 -10.22 2.55
CA ARG A 67 5.06 -11.62 2.16
C ARG A 67 5.73 -12.43 3.26
N THR A 68 6.53 -11.78 4.08
CA THR A 68 7.21 -12.43 5.18
C THR A 68 6.35 -12.56 6.44
N ALA A 69 5.14 -11.98 6.47
CA ALA A 69 4.20 -12.09 7.57
C ALA A 69 3.56 -13.49 7.61
N GLN A 70 3.58 -14.11 8.78
CA GLN A 70 3.03 -15.47 8.97
C GLN A 70 1.60 -15.45 9.49
N THR A 71 1.23 -14.39 10.20
CA THR A 71 -0.09 -14.25 10.79
C THR A 71 -0.83 -13.03 10.24
N ARG A 72 -2.17 -13.05 10.36
CA ARG A 72 -3.00 -11.90 10.05
C ARG A 72 -2.60 -10.66 10.85
N TRP A 73 -2.29 -10.84 12.13
CA TRP A 73 -1.92 -9.75 13.03
C TRP A 73 -0.55 -9.14 12.68
N GLU A 74 0.40 -9.95 12.19
CA GLU A 74 1.65 -9.40 11.65
C GLU A 74 1.39 -8.52 10.42
N ARG A 75 0.49 -8.93 9.51
CA ARG A 75 0.10 -8.11 8.36
C ARG A 75 -0.55 -6.80 8.80
N VAL A 76 -1.48 -6.85 9.75
CA VAL A 76 -2.11 -5.65 10.33
C VAL A 76 -1.06 -4.69 10.89
N ARG A 77 -0.09 -5.18 11.66
CA ARG A 77 1.00 -4.36 12.23
C ARG A 77 1.89 -3.75 11.12
N ILE A 78 2.25 -4.53 10.12
CA ILE A 78 3.04 -4.05 8.97
C ILE A 78 2.26 -2.98 8.21
N GLY A 79 0.97 -3.18 7.97
CA GLY A 79 0.10 -2.19 7.33
C GLY A 79 -0.05 -0.90 8.15
N ALA A 80 -0.18 -1.03 9.47
CA ALA A 80 -0.22 0.13 10.37
C ALA A 80 1.07 0.95 10.33
N LEU A 81 2.24 0.27 10.36
CA LEU A 81 3.54 0.94 10.32
C LEU A 81 3.81 1.60 8.97
N PHE A 82 3.49 0.93 7.87
CA PHE A 82 3.55 1.51 6.53
C PHE A 82 2.66 2.75 6.44
N GLY A 83 1.40 2.63 6.88
CA GLY A 83 0.46 3.76 6.93
C GLY A 83 0.98 4.90 7.81
N ALA A 84 1.57 4.59 8.98
CA ALA A 84 2.12 5.60 9.87
C ALA A 84 3.30 6.36 9.21
N GLY A 85 4.25 5.65 8.62
CA GLY A 85 5.36 6.28 7.89
C GLY A 85 4.88 7.19 6.77
N TRP A 86 3.87 6.74 6.02
CA TRP A 86 3.31 7.52 4.93
C TRP A 86 2.49 8.71 5.42
N MET A 87 1.53 8.50 6.31
CA MET A 87 0.58 9.55 6.71
C MET A 87 1.22 10.60 7.59
N TYR A 88 2.01 10.21 8.60
CA TYR A 88 2.63 11.20 9.47
C TYR A 88 3.66 12.07 8.74
N LEU A 89 4.46 11.50 7.84
CA LEU A 89 5.38 12.30 7.06
C LEU A 89 4.66 13.11 5.97
N GLY A 90 3.71 12.50 5.24
CA GLY A 90 2.98 13.16 4.15
C GLY A 90 2.05 14.28 4.60
N MET A 91 1.59 14.25 5.87
CA MET A 91 0.74 15.29 6.46
C MET A 91 1.49 16.15 7.49
N GLY A 92 2.83 16.13 7.52
CA GLY A 92 3.63 16.82 8.54
C GLY A 92 3.33 18.32 8.69
N TRP A 93 2.93 18.98 7.62
CA TRP A 93 2.48 20.38 7.64
C TRP A 93 1.30 20.63 8.58
N MET A 94 0.47 19.62 8.84
CA MET A 94 -0.73 19.72 9.67
C MET A 94 -0.43 19.98 11.16
N VAL A 95 0.81 19.68 11.59
CA VAL A 95 1.28 19.99 12.96
C VAL A 95 1.15 21.49 13.24
N GLN A 96 1.43 22.35 12.25
CA GLN A 96 1.36 23.80 12.40
C GLN A 96 -0.09 24.32 12.47
N LEU A 97 -1.04 23.57 11.93
CA LEU A 97 -2.45 23.93 11.91
C LEU A 97 -3.16 23.43 13.18
N THR A 98 -3.03 22.15 13.49
CA THR A 98 -3.68 21.50 14.63
C THR A 98 -2.92 20.24 15.07
N PRO A 99 -2.04 20.33 16.09
CA PRO A 99 -1.29 19.16 16.57
C PRO A 99 -2.17 17.97 16.97
N PRO A 100 -3.29 18.15 17.72
CA PRO A 100 -4.18 17.02 18.02
C PRO A 100 -4.83 16.42 16.77
N GLY A 101 -5.24 17.28 15.82
CA GLY A 101 -5.80 16.84 14.54
C GLY A 101 -4.81 16.04 13.72
N TYR A 102 -3.55 16.46 13.67
CA TYR A 102 -2.47 15.74 13.02
C TYR A 102 -2.29 14.32 13.58
N VAL A 103 -2.21 14.20 14.92
CA VAL A 103 -2.05 12.88 15.56
C VAL A 103 -3.26 11.99 15.27
N THR A 104 -4.47 12.53 15.40
CA THR A 104 -5.72 11.78 15.19
C THR A 104 -5.87 11.34 13.74
N ALA A 105 -5.67 12.25 12.78
CA ALA A 105 -5.75 11.93 11.35
C ALA A 105 -4.69 10.90 10.95
N GLY A 106 -3.46 11.04 11.46
CA GLY A 106 -2.39 10.07 11.21
C GLY A 106 -2.74 8.67 11.70
N LEU A 107 -3.32 8.53 12.89
CA LEU A 107 -3.78 7.26 13.43
C LEU A 107 -4.92 6.66 12.60
N ILE A 108 -5.95 7.46 12.31
CA ILE A 108 -7.10 7.02 11.53
C ILE A 108 -6.64 6.53 10.15
N PHE A 109 -5.88 7.34 9.40
CA PHE A 109 -5.47 6.97 8.05
C PHE A 109 -4.47 5.82 8.02
N SER A 110 -3.61 5.69 9.02
CA SER A 110 -2.75 4.50 9.16
C SER A 110 -3.56 3.23 9.39
N SER A 111 -4.68 3.32 10.13
CA SER A 111 -5.55 2.18 10.39
C SER A 111 -6.22 1.63 9.13
N TYR A 112 -6.47 2.44 8.11
CA TYR A 112 -6.99 1.99 6.81
C TYR A 112 -6.04 0.98 6.16
N HIS A 113 -4.73 1.29 6.15
CA HIS A 113 -3.73 0.37 5.60
C HIS A 113 -3.51 -0.87 6.48
N ALA A 114 -3.70 -0.73 7.80
CA ALA A 114 -3.70 -1.86 8.72
C ALA A 114 -4.84 -2.85 8.41
N VAL A 115 -6.05 -2.31 8.21
CA VAL A 115 -7.23 -3.11 7.83
C VAL A 115 -7.02 -3.75 6.47
N ALA A 116 -6.61 -2.98 5.45
CA ALA A 116 -6.34 -3.51 4.11
C ALA A 116 -5.35 -4.68 4.15
N ALA A 117 -4.23 -4.53 4.86
CA ALA A 117 -3.23 -5.58 5.00
C ALA A 117 -3.77 -6.82 5.74
N GLY A 118 -4.68 -6.62 6.70
CA GLY A 118 -5.32 -7.69 7.47
C GLY A 118 -6.35 -8.50 6.67
N VAL A 119 -7.14 -7.85 5.81
CA VAL A 119 -8.24 -8.50 5.08
C VAL A 119 -7.83 -9.00 3.70
N ALA A 120 -6.78 -8.43 3.12
CA ALA A 120 -6.29 -8.81 1.81
C ALA A 120 -5.88 -10.30 1.76
N PRO A 121 -6.05 -10.97 0.60
CA PRO A 121 -5.69 -12.37 0.44
C PRO A 121 -4.20 -12.61 0.75
N ALA A 122 -3.92 -13.70 1.51
CA ALA A 122 -2.55 -14.10 1.86
C ALA A 122 -2.11 -15.04 0.76
N GLY A 123 -2.03 -15.59 0.04
CA GLY A 123 -1.56 -16.60 -0.92
C GLY A 123 -1.30 -16.02 -2.31
N ARG A 124 -1.36 -16.89 -3.28
CA ARG A 124 -1.10 -16.59 -4.69
C ARG A 124 -1.92 -15.42 -5.26
N TRP A 125 -3.16 -15.22 -4.81
CA TRP A 125 -4.01 -14.11 -5.23
C TRP A 125 -3.64 -12.77 -4.58
N GLY A 126 -2.69 -12.78 -3.65
CA GLY A 126 -2.21 -11.55 -2.99
C GLY A 126 -1.62 -10.54 -3.96
N VAL A 127 -1.00 -10.96 -5.06
CA VAL A 127 -0.42 -10.07 -6.07
C VAL A 127 -1.46 -9.16 -6.74
N ILE A 128 -2.74 -9.57 -6.74
CA ILE A 128 -3.86 -8.79 -7.27
C ILE A 128 -4.72 -8.25 -6.12
N GLY A 129 -5.04 -9.10 -5.14
CA GLY A 129 -5.98 -8.75 -4.09
C GLY A 129 -5.42 -7.75 -3.08
N ARG A 130 -4.11 -7.73 -2.80
CA ARG A 130 -3.51 -6.72 -1.92
C ARG A 130 -3.50 -5.32 -2.55
N PRO A 131 -3.03 -5.12 -3.80
CA PRO A 131 -3.19 -3.82 -4.46
C PRO A 131 -4.63 -3.33 -4.47
N ALA A 132 -5.59 -4.20 -4.77
CA ALA A 132 -7.02 -3.87 -4.78
C ALA A 132 -7.51 -3.45 -3.39
N ALA A 133 -7.12 -4.16 -2.33
CA ALA A 133 -7.51 -3.83 -0.95
C ALA A 133 -6.96 -2.46 -0.51
N HIS A 134 -5.69 -2.16 -0.81
CA HIS A 134 -5.09 -0.87 -0.48
C HIS A 134 -5.68 0.27 -1.32
N THR A 135 -6.05 0.03 -2.57
CA THR A 135 -6.76 1.00 -3.41
C THR A 135 -8.16 1.26 -2.88
N LEU A 136 -8.87 0.21 -2.45
CA LEU A 136 -10.22 0.34 -1.90
C LEU A 136 -10.23 1.21 -0.64
N VAL A 137 -9.29 0.99 0.29
CA VAL A 137 -9.23 1.82 1.50
C VAL A 137 -8.82 3.26 1.18
N GLU A 138 -7.99 3.51 0.17
CA GLU A 138 -7.70 4.86 -0.30
C GLU A 138 -8.98 5.52 -0.90
N ALA A 139 -9.79 4.78 -1.66
CA ALA A 139 -11.05 5.27 -2.18
C ALA A 139 -12.03 5.62 -1.04
N ILE A 140 -12.14 4.76 -0.04
CA ILE A 140 -12.98 5.02 1.14
C ILE A 140 -12.48 6.24 1.90
N ARG A 141 -11.18 6.39 2.06
CA ARG A 141 -10.55 7.53 2.74
C ARG A 141 -10.85 8.88 2.07
N LEU A 142 -11.05 8.90 0.75
CA LEU A 142 -11.47 10.11 0.03
C LEU A 142 -12.90 10.58 0.41
N SER A 143 -13.68 9.73 1.07
CA SER A 143 -15.04 10.06 1.49
C SER A 143 -15.20 10.11 3.01
N LEU A 144 -14.47 9.26 3.74
CA LEU A 144 -14.61 9.08 5.18
C LEU A 144 -13.23 9.21 5.88
N PRO A 145 -13.19 9.73 7.12
CA PRO A 145 -14.29 10.32 7.90
C PRO A 145 -14.53 11.81 7.60
N PHE A 146 -13.61 12.45 6.90
CA PHE A 146 -13.55 13.91 6.75
C PHE A 146 -14.20 14.44 5.47
N GLY A 147 -15.12 13.69 4.87
CA GLY A 147 -15.94 14.20 3.76
C GLY A 147 -15.16 14.53 2.48
N GLY A 148 -14.14 13.75 2.15
CA GLY A 148 -13.44 13.89 0.87
C GLY A 148 -12.19 14.78 0.90
N VAL A 149 -11.57 14.98 2.05
CA VAL A 149 -10.30 15.72 2.12
C VAL A 149 -9.14 14.84 1.62
N PRO A 150 -8.53 15.14 0.47
CA PRO A 150 -7.53 14.29 -0.17
C PRO A 150 -6.13 14.50 0.43
N LEU A 151 -5.96 14.23 1.72
CA LEU A 151 -4.68 14.38 2.41
C LEU A 151 -3.71 13.27 2.01
N ALA A 152 -2.50 13.62 1.55
CA ALA A 152 -1.41 12.71 1.24
C ALA A 152 -1.82 11.50 0.37
N THR A 153 -2.65 11.71 -0.66
CA THR A 153 -3.15 10.64 -1.53
C THR A 153 -2.07 10.11 -2.47
N MET A 154 -2.05 8.78 -2.69
CA MET A 154 -1.07 8.11 -3.54
C MET A 154 -1.05 8.67 -4.97
N GLY A 155 -2.21 8.94 -5.57
CA GLY A 155 -2.28 9.44 -6.95
C GLY A 155 -1.57 10.78 -7.15
N VAL A 156 -1.55 11.65 -6.13
CA VAL A 156 -0.82 12.94 -6.20
C VAL A 156 0.69 12.73 -6.31
N SER A 157 1.21 11.64 -5.81
CA SER A 157 2.64 11.31 -5.93
C SER A 157 3.12 11.16 -7.38
N GLN A 158 2.21 10.94 -8.33
CA GLN A 158 2.52 10.67 -9.74
C GLN A 158 2.40 11.88 -10.65
N VAL A 159 2.08 13.07 -10.13
CA VAL A 159 1.87 14.28 -10.95
C VAL A 159 3.08 14.63 -11.82
N GLY A 160 4.31 14.44 -11.30
CA GLY A 160 5.56 14.64 -12.05
C GLY A 160 6.06 13.39 -12.76
N GLY A 161 5.31 12.28 -12.76
CA GLY A 161 5.74 10.99 -13.28
C GLY A 161 5.08 10.61 -14.62
N PRO A 162 5.60 9.57 -15.28
CA PRO A 162 5.08 9.12 -16.58
C PRO A 162 3.68 8.49 -16.49
N LEU A 163 3.19 8.19 -15.29
CA LEU A 163 1.86 7.62 -15.08
C LEU A 163 0.76 8.69 -14.98
N ALA A 164 1.13 9.98 -14.86
CA ALA A 164 0.18 11.08 -14.71
C ALA A 164 -0.96 11.08 -15.75
N PRO A 165 -0.73 10.77 -17.05
CA PRO A 165 -1.81 10.75 -18.06
C PRO A 165 -2.94 9.76 -17.72
N LEU A 166 -2.70 8.71 -16.93
CA LEU A 166 -3.73 7.77 -16.52
C LEU A 166 -4.84 8.43 -15.66
N ALA A 167 -4.55 9.59 -15.07
CA ALA A 167 -5.55 10.36 -14.35
C ALA A 167 -6.74 10.77 -15.24
N SER A 168 -6.51 10.99 -16.54
CA SER A 168 -7.59 11.31 -17.50
C SER A 168 -8.53 10.12 -17.78
N VAL A 169 -8.07 8.89 -17.51
CA VAL A 169 -8.82 7.64 -17.75
C VAL A 169 -9.60 7.21 -16.52
N GLY A 170 -8.98 7.18 -15.35
CA GLY A 170 -9.61 6.66 -14.13
C GLY A 170 -9.31 7.45 -12.87
N GLY A 171 -8.86 8.69 -13.01
CA GLY A 171 -8.62 9.61 -11.91
C GLY A 171 -7.54 9.13 -10.94
N VAL A 172 -7.56 9.72 -9.74
CA VAL A 172 -6.62 9.43 -8.65
C VAL A 172 -6.68 7.97 -8.19
N ILE A 173 -7.83 7.32 -8.30
CA ILE A 173 -8.01 5.93 -7.87
C ILE A 173 -7.27 4.97 -8.79
N LEU A 174 -7.34 5.18 -10.11
CA LEU A 174 -6.57 4.38 -11.06
C LEU A 174 -5.06 4.55 -10.81
N LEU A 175 -4.58 5.78 -10.62
CA LEU A 175 -3.17 6.03 -10.29
C LEU A 175 -2.75 5.32 -9.00
N THR A 176 -3.58 5.37 -7.98
CA THR A 176 -3.34 4.65 -6.70
C THR A 176 -3.20 3.16 -6.94
N TRP A 177 -4.16 2.55 -7.65
CA TRP A 177 -4.10 1.13 -7.97
C TRP A 177 -2.85 0.76 -8.76
N VAL A 178 -2.50 1.56 -9.75
CA VAL A 178 -1.33 1.33 -10.62
C VAL A 178 -0.03 1.33 -9.80
N VAL A 179 0.16 2.29 -8.91
CA VAL A 179 1.35 2.36 -8.06
C VAL A 179 1.45 1.13 -7.16
N PHE A 180 0.34 0.74 -6.51
CA PHE A 180 0.31 -0.49 -5.71
C PHE A 180 0.57 -1.72 -6.58
N GLN A 181 -0.09 -1.85 -7.73
CA GLN A 181 0.06 -3.02 -8.59
C GLN A 181 1.49 -3.16 -9.13
N ILE A 182 2.12 -2.08 -9.58
CA ILE A 182 3.52 -2.08 -10.03
C ILE A 182 4.45 -2.48 -8.89
N GLY A 183 4.34 -1.85 -7.72
CA GLY A 183 5.19 -2.15 -6.58
C GLY A 183 5.08 -3.61 -6.13
N PHE A 184 3.87 -4.16 -6.09
CA PHE A 184 3.63 -5.55 -5.71
C PHE A 184 4.15 -6.55 -6.76
N VAL A 185 4.03 -6.24 -8.05
CA VAL A 185 4.61 -7.06 -9.13
C VAL A 185 6.13 -7.01 -9.10
N LEU A 186 6.73 -5.84 -8.86
CA LEU A 186 8.19 -5.71 -8.74
C LEU A 186 8.74 -6.50 -7.54
N ALA A 187 8.02 -6.49 -6.41
CA ALA A 187 8.38 -7.32 -5.25
C ALA A 187 8.30 -8.83 -5.56
N ASP A 188 7.43 -9.22 -6.50
CA ASP A 188 7.29 -10.62 -6.95
C ASP A 188 8.37 -11.05 -7.94
N ALA A 189 9.01 -10.13 -8.62
CA ALA A 189 10.00 -10.39 -9.67
C ALA A 189 11.36 -10.91 -9.12
N GLN A 190 11.41 -11.47 -7.90
CA GLN A 190 12.60 -12.12 -7.33
C GLN A 190 12.88 -13.48 -7.98
N PRO A 191 14.08 -13.97 -8.00
CA PRO A 191 15.22 -13.65 -8.85
C PRO A 191 15.19 -14.40 -10.18
N GLY A 192 15.35 -13.66 -11.25
CA GLY A 192 15.77 -14.20 -12.53
C GLY A 192 14.66 -14.64 -13.48
N VAL A 193 14.63 -13.98 -14.65
CA VAL A 193 13.81 -14.35 -15.82
C VAL A 193 13.85 -15.87 -16.10
N TRP A 194 14.97 -16.52 -15.85
CA TRP A 194 15.14 -17.96 -16.01
C TRP A 194 14.40 -18.82 -14.99
N ALA A 195 14.22 -18.35 -13.76
CA ALA A 195 13.38 -19.04 -12.78
C ALA A 195 11.90 -18.93 -13.16
N ALA A 196 11.47 -17.77 -13.66
CA ALA A 196 10.11 -17.55 -14.15
C ALA A 196 9.81 -18.44 -15.38
N ILE A 197 10.75 -18.55 -16.33
CA ILE A 197 10.62 -19.43 -17.51
C ILE A 197 10.58 -20.91 -17.09
N ARG A 198 11.36 -21.29 -16.09
CA ARG A 198 11.35 -22.66 -15.56
C ARG A 198 10.04 -22.98 -14.83
N GLN A 199 9.46 -22.01 -14.09
CA GLN A 199 8.14 -22.14 -13.48
C GLN A 199 6.99 -22.22 -14.49
N LEU A 200 7.11 -21.58 -15.65
CA LEU A 200 6.13 -21.72 -16.74
C LEU A 200 6.09 -23.14 -17.30
N ARG A 201 7.17 -23.88 -17.19
CA ARG A 201 7.29 -25.28 -17.66
C ARG A 201 6.70 -26.28 -16.65
N ASP A 202 6.82 -25.98 -15.35
CA ASP A 202 6.21 -26.77 -14.29
C ASP A 202 4.81 -26.21 -14.04
N SER A 203 3.77 -26.87 -14.56
CA SER A 203 2.33 -26.51 -14.52
C SER A 203 1.79 -26.16 -13.12
N ASP A 204 2.47 -25.32 -12.38
CA ASP A 204 2.07 -24.96 -11.03
C ASP A 204 1.01 -23.84 -11.08
N ARG A 205 -0.14 -24.11 -10.45
CA ARG A 205 -1.31 -23.21 -10.38
C ARG A 205 -1.01 -21.84 -9.73
N THR A 206 0.21 -21.61 -9.26
CA THR A 206 0.70 -20.33 -8.71
C THR A 206 1.08 -19.31 -9.78
N VAL A 207 1.34 -19.78 -11.01
CA VAL A 207 1.83 -18.95 -12.13
C VAL A 207 0.76 -17.97 -12.63
N LEU A 208 -0.51 -18.40 -12.66
CA LEU A 208 -1.60 -17.64 -13.28
C LEU A 208 -1.84 -16.25 -12.64
N PRO A 209 -1.96 -16.09 -11.32
CA PRO A 209 -2.16 -14.77 -10.74
C PRO A 209 -0.98 -13.81 -10.97
N ASN A 210 0.25 -14.32 -10.91
CA ASN A 210 1.44 -13.52 -11.17
C ASN A 210 1.52 -13.08 -12.63
N PHE A 211 1.13 -13.95 -13.56
CA PHE A 211 1.05 -13.63 -14.97
C PHE A 211 -0.01 -12.56 -15.25
N ILE A 212 -1.21 -12.69 -14.68
CA ILE A 212 -2.28 -11.69 -14.78
C ILE A 212 -1.81 -10.32 -14.22
N GLY A 213 -1.16 -10.31 -13.06
CA GLY A 213 -0.61 -9.08 -12.47
C GLY A 213 0.41 -8.39 -13.36
N ARG A 214 1.30 -9.15 -14.00
CA ARG A 214 2.31 -8.63 -14.94
C ARG A 214 1.67 -8.10 -16.22
N ILE A 215 0.69 -8.81 -16.78
CA ILE A 215 -0.08 -8.33 -17.94
C ILE A 215 -0.80 -7.03 -17.59
N ALA A 216 -1.46 -6.97 -16.44
CA ALA A 216 -2.14 -5.76 -16.00
C ALA A 216 -1.19 -4.56 -15.92
N VAL A 217 0.01 -4.75 -15.36
CA VAL A 217 1.05 -3.71 -15.32
C VAL A 217 1.49 -3.31 -16.73
N ALA A 218 1.75 -4.28 -17.61
CA ALA A 218 2.17 -3.99 -18.99
C ALA A 218 1.09 -3.20 -19.75
N LEU A 219 -0.18 -3.60 -19.63
CA LEU A 219 -1.30 -2.90 -20.26
C LEU A 219 -1.47 -1.48 -19.71
N VAL A 220 -1.30 -1.28 -18.42
CA VAL A 220 -1.41 0.05 -17.81
C VAL A 220 -0.25 0.95 -18.23
N ILE A 221 0.97 0.43 -18.30
CA ILE A 221 2.11 1.18 -18.82
C ILE A 221 1.85 1.58 -20.28
N LEU A 222 1.38 0.65 -21.11
CA LEU A 222 1.01 0.95 -22.49
C LEU A 222 -0.09 2.03 -22.56
N LEU A 223 -1.11 1.91 -21.71
CA LEU A 223 -2.20 2.88 -21.62
C LEU A 223 -1.68 4.28 -21.24
N SER A 224 -0.66 4.38 -20.40
CA SER A 224 -0.09 5.69 -19.99
C SER A 224 0.52 6.47 -21.17
N PHE A 225 1.01 5.76 -22.22
CA PHE A 225 1.54 6.39 -23.42
C PHE A 225 0.46 6.87 -24.40
N VAL A 226 -0.75 6.27 -24.37
CA VAL A 226 -1.86 6.60 -25.27
C VAL A 226 -2.96 7.40 -24.59
N ALA A 227 -2.92 7.51 -23.26
CA ALA A 227 -3.91 8.26 -22.50
C ALA A 227 -3.85 9.76 -22.83
N PRO A 228 -5.02 10.43 -22.93
CA PRO A 228 -5.06 11.85 -23.25
C PRO A 228 -4.31 12.69 -22.20
N SER A 229 -3.35 13.47 -22.62
CA SER A 229 -2.60 14.40 -21.76
C SER A 229 -3.16 15.82 -21.72
N GLY A 230 -4.32 16.03 -22.35
CA GLY A 230 -4.91 17.34 -22.53
C GLY A 230 -4.29 18.11 -23.69
N ALA A 231 -5.07 18.92 -24.36
CA ALA A 231 -4.59 19.84 -25.40
C ALA A 231 -4.93 21.28 -25.01
N ALA A 232 -4.04 22.21 -25.34
CA ALA A 232 -4.34 23.63 -25.22
C ALA A 232 -5.50 23.97 -26.13
N THR A 233 -6.57 24.58 -25.60
CA THR A 233 -7.76 24.96 -26.36
C THR A 233 -7.61 26.28 -27.08
N GLY A 234 -6.41 26.87 -27.09
CA GLY A 234 -6.10 28.13 -27.80
C GLY A 234 -6.66 29.42 -27.16
N GLY A 235 -7.41 29.29 -26.07
CA GLY A 235 -7.89 30.44 -25.30
C GLY A 235 -6.86 30.91 -24.29
N THR A 236 -6.64 32.22 -24.19
CA THR A 236 -5.83 32.79 -23.09
C THR A 236 -6.76 33.26 -21.98
N LEU A 237 -6.45 32.81 -20.76
CA LEU A 237 -7.12 33.24 -19.53
C LEU A 237 -6.12 34.06 -18.72
N SER A 238 -6.43 35.33 -18.45
CA SER A 238 -5.63 36.13 -17.51
C SER A 238 -6.04 35.77 -16.07
N VAL A 239 -5.12 35.20 -15.30
CA VAL A 239 -5.38 34.78 -13.93
C VAL A 239 -4.45 35.56 -13.01
N ALA A 240 -5.00 36.21 -12.01
CA ALA A 240 -4.24 36.77 -10.89
C ALA A 240 -4.24 35.75 -9.74
N VAL A 241 -3.07 35.22 -9.41
CA VAL A 241 -2.90 34.36 -8.24
C VAL A 241 -2.44 35.23 -7.06
N VAL A 242 -3.33 35.43 -6.10
CA VAL A 242 -3.01 36.19 -4.89
C VAL A 242 -2.85 35.22 -3.73
N GLN A 243 -1.62 35.12 -3.23
CA GLN A 243 -1.35 34.41 -1.98
C GLN A 243 -1.31 35.42 -0.84
N GLY A 244 -2.36 35.45 -0.03
CA GLY A 244 -2.38 36.23 1.21
C GLY A 244 -1.45 35.56 2.22
N GLY A 245 -0.14 35.85 2.14
CA GLY A 245 0.83 35.31 3.09
C GLY A 245 0.67 35.93 4.46
N GLY A 246 0.40 35.11 5.47
CA GLY A 246 0.40 35.45 6.88
C GLY A 246 1.02 34.33 7.70
N LYS A 247 1.36 34.60 8.97
CA LYS A 247 1.77 33.55 9.91
C LYS A 247 0.64 32.54 10.02
N GLN A 248 0.95 31.26 9.79
CA GLN A 248 -0.03 30.17 9.89
C GLN A 248 -0.05 29.59 11.31
N GLY A 249 -1.21 29.09 11.74
CA GLY A 249 -1.41 28.43 13.01
C GLY A 249 -1.76 29.38 14.17
N THR A 250 -1.70 28.84 15.38
CA THR A 250 -2.03 29.56 16.63
C THR A 250 -1.11 30.73 16.93
N SER A 251 0.02 30.87 16.26
CA SER A 251 0.95 32.01 16.37
C SER A 251 0.54 33.23 15.51
N ALA A 252 -0.60 33.16 14.82
CA ALA A 252 -1.15 34.27 14.04
C ALA A 252 -2.08 35.20 14.84
N LEU A 253 -2.28 34.93 16.13
CA LEU A 253 -3.07 35.73 17.07
C LEU A 253 -2.17 36.67 17.84
#